data_d3ea83ac54e2943f9a9105fe24ce2567
#
_entry.id   d3ea83ac54e2943f9a9105fe24ce2567
#
_cell.length_a   1.000
_cell.length_b   1.000
_cell.length_c   1.000
_cell.angle_alpha   90.00
_cell.angle_beta   90.00
_cell.angle_gamma   90.00
#
_symmetry.space_group_name_H-M   'P 1'
#
loop_
_entity.id
_entity.type
_entity.pdbx_description
1 polymer ?
#
loop_
_entity_poly.entity_id
_entity_poly.type
_entity_poly.pdbx_seq_one_letter_code
_entity_poly.pdbx_strand_id
1 'polypeptide(L)'
;MSDSTNGSTPLVVISEKQVLDVLEAWNKGSLAKTAFARSLHIRQNLTRFNQDAAAALREQINDSLQRLSEEQRRAVTQLFQKGIVVHKVAQAMQISESTVYRNRNTAIRSLAQEWTRIEEAAYRRYRSQIEERAQADIGHLFGVAHNLKLLRDALLAPSEPWVVGIDGIGGIGKTSLALAAILDHDILVRFDHILWVSARQSEWHSIRGIVDNARPALTYETLVSRILEQLLGPQAAASIAPREQAEQVRFLLHEKPILLVVDNLETAADQQALLPNLVTLACPTKILLTSRHSLRETGAVYTFSLDELPPSDALDLLRYELQNRNLPAAAAPDAELAQTYEVTGGNPLATKLVAGQLSTFPLERVLADLRQARGEKTDNLYRFIYRQAWEQLNEDARNVLTLMPLIAEEGGGLPQIEAVSQLPVARVTDALQQLVRFSLVNVRIASGPRAGNRYNIHRLTESFLLEEVV
;
A
#
# COMPACT_ATOMS: atom_id res chain seq x y z
N MET A 1 -12.16 -23.42 27.05
CA MET A 1 -12.11 -24.00 25.70
C MET A 1 -13.24 -23.37 24.89
N SER A 2 -12.96 -22.29 24.21
CA SER A 2 -13.85 -21.66 23.24
C SER A 2 -12.96 -21.18 22.09
N ASP A 3 -12.95 -21.95 21.02
CA ASP A 3 -12.35 -21.62 19.74
C ASP A 3 -13.02 -20.36 19.18
N SER A 4 -12.37 -19.23 19.36
CA SER A 4 -12.67 -18.01 18.62
C SER A 4 -11.89 -18.03 17.31
N THR A 5 -12.41 -18.77 16.31
CA THR A 5 -12.03 -18.56 14.92
C THR A 5 -12.44 -17.14 14.52
N ASN A 6 -11.49 -16.24 14.49
CA ASN A 6 -11.63 -14.91 13.88
C ASN A 6 -11.97 -15.10 12.40
N GLY A 7 -13.25 -15.21 12.09
CA GLY A 7 -13.79 -15.14 10.74
C GLY A 7 -13.74 -13.70 10.24
N SER A 8 -12.56 -13.22 9.83
CA SER A 8 -12.48 -11.98 9.07
C SER A 8 -13.33 -12.16 7.80
N THR A 9 -14.32 -11.29 7.59
CA THR A 9 -15.08 -11.22 6.34
C THR A 9 -14.10 -11.22 5.16
N PRO A 10 -14.26 -12.09 4.15
CA PRO A 10 -13.32 -12.14 3.04
C PRO A 10 -13.31 -10.79 2.33
N LEU A 11 -12.10 -10.28 2.05
CA LEU A 11 -11.85 -8.99 1.37
C LEU A 11 -12.38 -9.00 -0.07
N VAL A 12 -12.45 -10.17 -0.68
CA VAL A 12 -12.92 -10.41 -2.05
C VAL A 12 -13.83 -11.63 -2.01
N VAL A 13 -15.01 -11.55 -2.60
CA VAL A 13 -15.96 -12.67 -2.70
C VAL A 13 -16.27 -12.94 -4.16
N ILE A 14 -15.91 -14.12 -4.64
CA ILE A 14 -16.34 -14.61 -5.96
C ILE A 14 -17.72 -15.28 -5.81
N SER A 15 -18.73 -14.69 -6.43
CA SER A 15 -20.09 -15.19 -6.35
C SER A 15 -20.33 -16.43 -7.20
N GLU A 16 -21.31 -17.26 -6.83
CA GLU A 16 -21.75 -18.40 -7.64
C GLU A 16 -22.17 -17.97 -9.06
N LYS A 17 -22.72 -16.76 -9.21
CA LYS A 17 -23.08 -16.17 -10.51
C LYS A 17 -21.85 -15.94 -11.39
N GLN A 18 -20.77 -15.37 -10.84
CA GLN A 18 -19.53 -15.16 -11.60
C GLN A 18 -18.90 -16.47 -12.07
N VAL A 19 -18.95 -17.51 -11.21
CA VAL A 19 -18.50 -18.86 -11.60
C VAL A 19 -19.37 -19.41 -12.74
N LEU A 20 -20.69 -19.27 -12.63
CA LEU A 20 -21.60 -19.73 -13.67
C LEU A 20 -21.34 -19.01 -15.01
N ASP A 21 -21.17 -17.69 -14.99
CA ASP A 21 -20.84 -16.89 -16.20
C ASP A 21 -19.57 -17.40 -16.88
N VAL A 22 -18.54 -17.75 -16.10
CA VAL A 22 -17.30 -18.34 -16.60
C VAL A 22 -17.53 -19.71 -17.21
N LEU A 23 -18.25 -20.59 -16.52
CA LEU A 23 -18.54 -21.95 -16.99
C LEU A 23 -19.40 -21.92 -18.30
N GLU A 24 -20.36 -21.01 -18.40
CA GLU A 24 -21.16 -20.81 -19.61
C GLU A 24 -20.33 -20.24 -20.79
N ALA A 25 -19.32 -19.47 -20.50
CA ALA A 25 -18.41 -18.91 -21.51
C ALA A 25 -17.35 -19.94 -21.99
N TRP A 26 -17.18 -21.04 -21.27
CA TRP A 26 -16.07 -21.99 -21.47
C TRP A 26 -16.06 -22.63 -22.86
N ASN A 27 -17.20 -23.11 -23.34
CA ASN A 27 -17.31 -23.69 -24.70
C ASN A 27 -17.59 -22.68 -25.79
N LYS A 28 -18.00 -21.45 -25.44
CA LYS A 28 -18.41 -20.41 -26.40
C LYS A 28 -17.23 -19.57 -26.91
N GLY A 29 -15.99 -19.84 -26.47
CA GLY A 29 -14.82 -19.03 -26.85
C GLY A 29 -14.81 -17.61 -26.31
N SER A 30 -15.65 -17.31 -25.30
CA SER A 30 -15.83 -15.95 -24.74
C SER A 30 -15.25 -15.78 -23.32
N LEU A 31 -14.40 -16.70 -22.87
CA LEU A 31 -13.79 -16.67 -21.53
C LEU A 31 -13.11 -15.34 -21.19
N ALA A 32 -12.35 -14.78 -22.13
CA ALA A 32 -11.68 -13.49 -21.93
C ALA A 32 -12.62 -12.30 -21.68
N LYS A 33 -13.91 -12.45 -21.99
CA LYS A 33 -14.92 -11.40 -21.79
C LYS A 33 -15.59 -11.47 -20.40
N THR A 34 -15.35 -12.53 -19.64
CA THR A 34 -15.91 -12.68 -18.29
C THR A 34 -15.22 -11.72 -17.29
N ALA A 35 -15.95 -11.31 -16.27
CA ALA A 35 -15.40 -10.46 -15.21
C ALA A 35 -14.18 -11.11 -14.53
N PHE A 36 -14.22 -12.43 -14.31
CA PHE A 36 -13.15 -13.17 -13.66
C PHE A 36 -11.85 -13.23 -14.48
N ALA A 37 -11.91 -13.07 -15.81
CA ALA A 37 -10.71 -12.97 -16.65
C ALA A 37 -9.83 -11.74 -16.31
N ARG A 38 -10.40 -10.75 -15.62
CA ARG A 38 -9.69 -9.56 -15.12
C ARG A 38 -9.28 -9.67 -13.66
N SER A 39 -9.51 -10.79 -13.00
CA SER A 39 -9.13 -10.99 -11.60
C SER A 39 -7.61 -10.86 -11.43
N LEU A 40 -7.17 -10.50 -10.21
CA LEU A 40 -5.75 -10.35 -9.90
C LEU A 40 -4.97 -11.64 -10.14
N HIS A 41 -5.55 -12.77 -9.73
CA HIS A 41 -4.93 -14.07 -9.93
C HIS A 41 -4.65 -14.36 -11.42
N ILE A 42 -5.64 -14.13 -12.28
CA ILE A 42 -5.46 -14.35 -13.74
C ILE A 42 -4.41 -13.38 -14.28
N ARG A 43 -4.50 -12.10 -13.95
CA ARG A 43 -3.53 -11.08 -14.42
C ARG A 43 -2.09 -11.37 -14.01
N GLN A 44 -1.86 -11.84 -12.78
CA GLN A 44 -0.52 -12.21 -12.31
C GLN A 44 0.07 -13.40 -13.07
N ASN A 45 -0.76 -14.22 -13.70
CA ASN A 45 -0.33 -15.38 -14.47
C ASN A 45 -0.27 -15.14 -15.99
N LEU A 46 -0.64 -13.94 -16.49
CA LEU A 46 -0.73 -13.67 -17.93
C LEU A 46 0.60 -13.88 -18.67
N THR A 47 1.74 -13.52 -18.06
CA THR A 47 3.06 -13.73 -18.66
C THR A 47 3.34 -15.21 -18.97
N ARG A 48 2.88 -16.12 -18.11
CA ARG A 48 3.00 -17.58 -18.31
C ARG A 48 2.20 -18.07 -19.51
N PHE A 49 1.17 -17.33 -19.90
CA PHE A 49 0.24 -17.69 -20.99
C PHE A 49 0.35 -16.74 -22.20
N ASN A 50 1.51 -16.14 -22.43
CA ASN A 50 1.71 -15.22 -23.54
C ASN A 50 0.63 -14.13 -23.65
N GLN A 51 0.20 -13.58 -22.50
CA GLN A 51 -0.86 -12.57 -22.34
C GLN A 51 -2.27 -13.06 -22.75
N ASP A 52 -2.50 -14.36 -22.91
CA ASP A 52 -3.82 -14.94 -23.17
C ASP A 52 -4.59 -15.23 -21.89
N ALA A 53 -5.51 -14.32 -21.52
CA ALA A 53 -6.36 -14.48 -20.35
C ALA A 53 -7.33 -15.68 -20.46
N ALA A 54 -7.75 -16.05 -21.69
CA ALA A 54 -8.60 -17.22 -21.88
C ALA A 54 -7.84 -18.51 -21.62
N ALA A 55 -6.57 -18.59 -22.03
CA ALA A 55 -5.71 -19.74 -21.75
C ALA A 55 -5.44 -19.87 -20.23
N ALA A 56 -5.10 -18.76 -19.56
CA ALA A 56 -4.90 -18.72 -18.13
C ALA A 56 -6.17 -19.19 -17.37
N LEU A 57 -7.34 -18.71 -17.80
CA LEU A 57 -8.60 -19.07 -17.18
C LEU A 57 -9.01 -20.54 -17.45
N ARG A 58 -8.71 -21.08 -18.64
CA ARG A 58 -8.92 -22.52 -18.91
C ARG A 58 -8.08 -23.41 -18.00
N GLU A 59 -6.81 -23.05 -17.76
CA GLU A 59 -5.96 -23.81 -16.83
C GLU A 59 -6.52 -23.70 -15.43
N GLN A 60 -6.92 -22.51 -14.96
CA GLN A 60 -7.54 -22.32 -13.65
C GLN A 60 -8.80 -23.19 -13.49
N ILE A 61 -9.69 -23.24 -14.50
CA ILE A 61 -10.87 -24.09 -14.46
C ILE A 61 -10.46 -25.56 -14.32
N ASN A 62 -9.53 -26.02 -15.16
CA ASN A 62 -9.08 -27.40 -15.15
C ASN A 62 -8.49 -27.81 -13.81
N ASP A 63 -7.62 -26.98 -13.22
CA ASP A 63 -7.00 -27.21 -11.91
C ASP A 63 -8.05 -27.28 -10.80
N SER A 64 -9.04 -26.37 -10.82
CA SER A 64 -10.11 -26.34 -9.83
C SER A 64 -11.03 -27.57 -9.97
N LEU A 65 -11.29 -28.03 -11.18
CA LEU A 65 -12.08 -29.24 -11.41
C LEU A 65 -11.44 -30.52 -10.84
N GLN A 66 -10.10 -30.59 -10.76
CA GLN A 66 -9.41 -31.72 -10.16
C GLN A 66 -9.70 -31.88 -8.67
N ARG A 67 -10.13 -30.81 -8.01
CA ARG A 67 -10.44 -30.77 -6.57
C ARG A 67 -11.89 -31.13 -6.26
N LEU A 68 -12.74 -31.21 -7.29
CA LEU A 68 -14.13 -31.63 -7.15
C LEU A 68 -14.25 -33.15 -7.09
N SER A 69 -15.34 -33.65 -6.50
CA SER A 69 -15.67 -35.07 -6.60
C SER A 69 -15.84 -35.50 -8.08
N GLU A 70 -15.64 -36.79 -8.36
CA GLU A 70 -15.76 -37.29 -9.73
C GLU A 70 -17.15 -37.01 -10.33
N GLU A 71 -18.22 -37.16 -9.55
CA GLU A 71 -19.58 -36.87 -9.99
C GLU A 71 -19.80 -35.38 -10.29
N GLN A 72 -19.30 -34.52 -9.44
CA GLN A 72 -19.37 -33.04 -9.63
C GLN A 72 -18.59 -32.64 -10.88
N ARG A 73 -17.34 -33.12 -11.01
CA ARG A 73 -16.50 -32.87 -12.17
C ARG A 73 -17.13 -33.34 -13.48
N ARG A 74 -17.68 -34.58 -13.50
CA ARG A 74 -18.41 -35.09 -14.66
C ARG A 74 -19.61 -34.24 -15.01
N ALA A 75 -20.43 -33.88 -14.04
CA ALA A 75 -21.60 -33.03 -14.27
C ALA A 75 -21.20 -31.66 -14.88
N VAL A 76 -20.23 -30.95 -14.32
CA VAL A 76 -19.74 -29.65 -14.84
C VAL A 76 -19.15 -29.81 -16.25
N THR A 77 -18.28 -30.80 -16.46
CA THR A 77 -17.64 -31.03 -17.77
C THR A 77 -18.67 -31.34 -18.87
N GLN A 78 -19.65 -32.21 -18.57
CA GLN A 78 -20.66 -32.58 -19.57
C GLN A 78 -21.58 -31.39 -19.90
N LEU A 79 -22.03 -30.66 -18.88
CA LEU A 79 -22.97 -29.53 -19.06
C LEU A 79 -22.29 -28.32 -19.72
N PHE A 80 -21.13 -27.90 -19.24
CA PHE A 80 -20.54 -26.62 -19.63
C PHE A 80 -19.42 -26.75 -20.66
N GLN A 81 -18.54 -27.72 -20.57
CA GLN A 81 -17.46 -27.89 -21.53
C GLN A 81 -17.98 -28.52 -22.82
N LYS A 82 -18.83 -29.57 -22.71
CA LYS A 82 -19.37 -30.27 -23.88
C LYS A 82 -20.74 -29.76 -24.33
N GLY A 83 -21.39 -28.88 -23.56
CA GLY A 83 -22.68 -28.30 -23.88
C GLY A 83 -23.84 -29.32 -23.94
N ILE A 84 -23.73 -30.44 -23.19
CA ILE A 84 -24.75 -31.49 -23.19
C ILE A 84 -25.92 -31.12 -22.28
N VAL A 85 -27.14 -31.30 -22.75
CA VAL A 85 -28.35 -30.97 -21.98
C VAL A 85 -28.55 -31.95 -20.82
N VAL A 86 -29.19 -31.47 -19.73
CA VAL A 86 -29.29 -32.15 -18.43
C VAL A 86 -29.84 -33.57 -18.54
N HIS A 87 -30.91 -33.83 -19.30
CA HIS A 87 -31.49 -35.15 -19.42
C HIS A 87 -30.55 -36.18 -20.03
N LYS A 88 -29.71 -35.79 -21.01
CA LYS A 88 -28.68 -36.67 -21.61
C LYS A 88 -27.53 -36.92 -20.65
N VAL A 89 -27.16 -35.92 -19.83
CA VAL A 89 -26.16 -36.09 -18.77
C VAL A 89 -26.69 -37.09 -17.71
N ALA A 90 -27.92 -36.93 -17.29
CA ALA A 90 -28.56 -37.84 -16.35
C ALA A 90 -28.58 -39.31 -16.85
N GLN A 91 -28.93 -39.52 -18.11
CA GLN A 91 -28.90 -40.80 -18.76
C GLN A 91 -27.46 -41.38 -18.84
N ALA A 92 -26.48 -40.57 -19.27
CA ALA A 92 -25.08 -41.02 -19.39
C ALA A 92 -24.42 -41.33 -18.04
N MET A 93 -24.84 -40.66 -16.97
CA MET A 93 -24.35 -40.90 -15.60
C MET A 93 -25.19 -41.88 -14.81
N GLN A 94 -26.31 -42.38 -15.37
CA GLN A 94 -27.28 -43.30 -14.72
C GLN A 94 -27.83 -42.75 -13.40
N ILE A 95 -28.11 -41.44 -13.33
CA ILE A 95 -28.68 -40.70 -12.17
C ILE A 95 -29.89 -39.90 -12.56
N SER A 96 -30.66 -39.40 -11.58
CA SER A 96 -31.78 -38.50 -11.86
C SER A 96 -31.33 -37.11 -12.29
N GLU A 97 -32.15 -36.40 -13.05
CA GLU A 97 -31.88 -34.96 -13.40
C GLU A 97 -31.72 -34.08 -12.15
N SER A 98 -32.52 -34.35 -11.09
CA SER A 98 -32.39 -33.65 -9.82
C SER A 98 -31.00 -33.84 -9.18
N THR A 99 -30.41 -35.03 -9.33
CA THR A 99 -29.04 -35.33 -8.86
C THR A 99 -28.00 -34.61 -9.71
N VAL A 100 -28.18 -34.49 -11.02
CA VAL A 100 -27.31 -33.69 -11.90
C VAL A 100 -27.34 -32.23 -11.47
N TYR A 101 -28.51 -31.64 -11.25
CA TYR A 101 -28.64 -30.26 -10.75
C TYR A 101 -27.98 -30.07 -9.39
N ARG A 102 -28.18 -31.01 -8.46
CA ARG A 102 -27.52 -30.97 -7.14
C ARG A 102 -25.99 -30.97 -7.27
N ASN A 103 -25.44 -31.90 -8.05
CA ASN A 103 -23.99 -32.00 -8.27
C ASN A 103 -23.43 -30.72 -8.93
N ARG A 104 -24.12 -30.19 -9.95
CA ARG A 104 -23.79 -28.91 -10.58
C ARG A 104 -23.75 -27.75 -9.58
N ASN A 105 -24.82 -27.57 -8.80
CA ASN A 105 -24.92 -26.44 -7.87
C ASN A 105 -23.90 -26.56 -6.73
N THR A 106 -23.66 -27.79 -6.23
CA THR A 106 -22.60 -28.01 -5.23
C THR A 106 -21.20 -27.72 -5.81
N ALA A 107 -20.95 -28.14 -7.05
CA ALA A 107 -19.70 -27.83 -7.75
C ALA A 107 -19.49 -26.32 -7.91
N ILE A 108 -20.52 -25.58 -8.37
CA ILE A 108 -20.45 -24.11 -8.54
C ILE A 108 -20.11 -23.45 -7.21
N ARG A 109 -20.75 -23.89 -6.10
CA ARG A 109 -20.46 -23.36 -4.77
C ARG A 109 -19.03 -23.65 -4.33
N SER A 110 -18.56 -24.88 -4.54
CA SER A 110 -17.18 -25.26 -4.21
C SER A 110 -16.15 -24.46 -5.03
N LEU A 111 -16.41 -24.25 -6.33
CA LEU A 111 -15.58 -23.43 -7.20
C LEU A 111 -15.57 -21.97 -6.75
N ALA A 112 -16.72 -21.40 -6.34
CA ALA A 112 -16.81 -20.04 -5.84
C ALA A 112 -15.95 -19.84 -4.57
N GLN A 113 -16.00 -20.79 -3.64
CA GLN A 113 -15.19 -20.79 -2.42
C GLN A 113 -13.69 -20.89 -2.75
N GLU A 114 -13.33 -21.80 -3.63
CA GLU A 114 -11.95 -22.02 -4.07
C GLU A 114 -11.39 -20.77 -4.78
N TRP A 115 -12.14 -20.20 -5.71
CA TRP A 115 -11.70 -19.01 -6.46
C TRP A 115 -11.63 -17.77 -5.58
N THR A 116 -12.53 -17.63 -4.60
CA THR A 116 -12.42 -16.61 -3.55
C THR A 116 -11.09 -16.74 -2.83
N ARG A 117 -10.73 -17.94 -2.38
CA ARG A 117 -9.47 -18.21 -1.67
C ARG A 117 -8.24 -17.88 -2.53
N ILE A 118 -8.29 -18.22 -3.81
CA ILE A 118 -7.19 -17.97 -4.77
C ILE A 118 -7.03 -16.45 -5.01
N GLU A 119 -8.13 -15.74 -5.23
CA GLU A 119 -8.13 -14.30 -5.46
C GLU A 119 -7.68 -13.54 -4.22
N GLU A 120 -8.12 -13.93 -3.02
CA GLU A 120 -7.61 -13.36 -1.77
C GLU A 120 -6.10 -13.57 -1.59
N ALA A 121 -5.58 -14.74 -1.95
CA ALA A 121 -4.15 -15.00 -1.89
C ALA A 121 -3.38 -14.13 -2.90
N ALA A 122 -3.94 -13.91 -4.10
CA ALA A 122 -3.37 -13.01 -5.10
C ALA A 122 -3.42 -11.55 -4.61
N TYR A 123 -4.55 -11.13 -4.02
CA TYR A 123 -4.70 -9.81 -3.42
C TYR A 123 -3.67 -9.55 -2.32
N ARG A 124 -3.52 -10.48 -1.37
CA ARG A 124 -2.54 -10.34 -0.28
C ARG A 124 -1.11 -10.18 -0.81
N ARG A 125 -0.72 -10.97 -1.81
CA ARG A 125 0.61 -10.85 -2.44
C ARG A 125 0.79 -9.51 -3.12
N TYR A 126 -0.21 -9.05 -3.89
CA TYR A 126 -0.15 -7.79 -4.60
C TYR A 126 -0.12 -6.60 -3.65
N ARG A 127 -0.93 -6.65 -2.60
CA ARG A 127 -0.91 -5.69 -1.50
C ARG A 127 0.49 -5.56 -0.90
N SER A 128 1.11 -6.67 -0.51
CA SER A 128 2.46 -6.65 0.06
C SER A 128 3.48 -6.03 -0.91
N GLN A 129 3.39 -6.30 -2.20
CA GLN A 129 4.28 -5.70 -3.21
C GLN A 129 4.10 -4.18 -3.31
N ILE A 130 2.86 -3.69 -3.26
CA ILE A 130 2.58 -2.25 -3.29
C ILE A 130 3.05 -1.59 -2.00
N GLU A 131 2.76 -2.16 -0.84
CA GLU A 131 3.22 -1.66 0.46
C GLU A 131 4.76 -1.62 0.54
N GLU A 132 5.44 -2.61 -0.03
CA GLU A 132 6.90 -2.64 -0.14
C GLU A 132 7.42 -1.48 -0.99
N ARG A 133 6.84 -1.25 -2.17
CA ARG A 133 7.21 -0.12 -3.05
C ARG A 133 6.89 1.24 -2.44
N ALA A 134 5.77 1.35 -1.74
CA ALA A 134 5.36 2.56 -1.04
C ALA A 134 6.19 2.85 0.21
N GLN A 135 6.91 1.86 0.72
CA GLN A 135 7.61 1.91 2.01
C GLN A 135 6.70 2.38 3.16
N ALA A 136 5.44 2.07 3.06
CA ALA A 136 4.41 2.47 3.99
C ALA A 136 3.49 1.30 4.31
N ASP A 137 2.96 1.30 5.51
CA ASP A 137 1.87 0.43 5.94
C ASP A 137 0.63 1.30 6.14
N ILE A 138 -0.53 0.79 5.75
CA ILE A 138 -1.77 1.53 5.91
C ILE A 138 -2.09 1.72 7.40
N GLY A 139 -1.78 0.73 8.24
CA GLY A 139 -2.22 0.72 9.62
C GLY A 139 -3.74 0.90 9.73
N HIS A 140 -4.19 1.47 10.85
CA HIS A 140 -5.56 1.90 11.04
C HIS A 140 -5.67 3.40 10.72
N LEU A 141 -6.57 3.77 9.79
CA LEU A 141 -6.79 5.17 9.39
C LEU A 141 -8.01 5.74 10.11
N PHE A 142 -7.87 6.96 10.60
CA PHE A 142 -8.91 7.71 11.31
C PHE A 142 -9.30 8.95 10.52
N GLY A 143 -10.59 9.33 10.55
CA GLY A 143 -11.09 10.58 9.98
C GLY A 143 -11.02 10.71 8.46
N VAL A 144 -10.61 9.68 7.72
CA VAL A 144 -10.31 9.78 6.27
C VAL A 144 -11.41 9.22 5.36
N ALA A 145 -12.52 8.73 5.90
CA ALA A 145 -13.55 8.03 5.10
C ALA A 145 -14.09 8.89 3.94
N HIS A 146 -14.31 10.18 4.17
CA HIS A 146 -14.77 11.11 3.14
C HIS A 146 -13.71 11.30 2.04
N ASN A 147 -12.48 11.56 2.41
CA ASN A 147 -11.36 11.78 1.47
C ASN A 147 -11.05 10.51 0.69
N LEU A 148 -11.12 9.34 1.35
CA LEU A 148 -10.95 8.05 0.70
C LEU A 148 -12.00 7.80 -0.37
N LYS A 149 -13.27 8.13 -0.08
CA LYS A 149 -14.36 8.04 -1.05
C LYS A 149 -14.14 8.95 -2.25
N LEU A 150 -13.82 10.23 -2.01
CA LEU A 150 -13.56 11.20 -3.08
C LEU A 150 -12.39 10.74 -3.97
N LEU A 151 -11.31 10.27 -3.37
CA LEU A 151 -10.14 9.79 -4.09
C LEU A 151 -10.48 8.55 -4.93
N ARG A 152 -11.20 7.58 -4.34
CA ARG A 152 -11.68 6.40 -5.04
C ARG A 152 -12.55 6.77 -6.25
N ASP A 153 -13.54 7.66 -6.06
CA ASP A 153 -14.45 8.09 -7.13
C ASP A 153 -13.67 8.77 -8.27
N ALA A 154 -12.67 9.62 -7.96
CA ALA A 154 -11.82 10.28 -8.94
C ALA A 154 -10.94 9.28 -9.73
N LEU A 155 -10.35 8.29 -9.05
CA LEU A 155 -9.50 7.26 -9.68
C LEU A 155 -10.32 6.29 -10.55
N LEU A 156 -11.55 5.96 -10.16
CA LEU A 156 -12.43 5.06 -10.92
C LEU A 156 -13.17 5.77 -12.06
N ALA A 157 -13.20 7.10 -12.10
CA ALA A 157 -13.84 7.85 -13.17
C ALA A 157 -13.30 7.42 -14.55
N PRO A 158 -14.15 7.10 -15.54
CA PRO A 158 -13.72 6.63 -16.86
C PRO A 158 -13.10 7.73 -17.72
N SER A 159 -13.29 8.98 -17.35
CA SER A 159 -12.79 10.20 -17.98
C SER A 159 -11.98 11.03 -16.99
N GLU A 160 -11.91 12.35 -17.20
CA GLU A 160 -11.31 13.26 -16.22
C GLU A 160 -11.87 13.08 -14.80
N PRO A 161 -11.08 13.35 -13.77
CA PRO A 161 -9.70 13.86 -13.80
C PRO A 161 -8.66 12.77 -14.11
N TRP A 162 -7.70 13.08 -14.98
CA TRP A 162 -6.59 12.15 -15.27
C TRP A 162 -5.43 12.27 -14.29
N VAL A 163 -5.22 13.47 -13.74
CA VAL A 163 -4.22 13.73 -12.70
C VAL A 163 -4.93 14.15 -11.42
N VAL A 164 -4.70 13.41 -10.36
CA VAL A 164 -5.31 13.60 -9.05
C VAL A 164 -4.21 13.91 -8.05
N GLY A 165 -4.37 14.95 -7.23
CA GLY A 165 -3.40 15.37 -6.23
C GLY A 165 -3.94 15.32 -4.81
N ILE A 166 -3.12 14.89 -3.88
CA ILE A 166 -3.34 15.00 -2.44
C ILE A 166 -2.28 15.95 -1.90
N ASP A 167 -2.67 17.12 -1.44
CA ASP A 167 -1.76 18.03 -0.76
C ASP A 167 -2.06 18.16 0.75
N GLY A 168 -1.12 18.70 1.51
CA GLY A 168 -1.24 18.91 2.95
C GLY A 168 0.11 18.86 3.65
N ILE A 169 0.15 19.27 4.91
CA ILE A 169 1.38 19.36 5.71
C ILE A 169 2.06 18.00 5.91
N GLY A 170 3.32 18.04 6.35
CA GLY A 170 4.07 16.81 6.69
C GLY A 170 3.39 16.00 7.79
N GLY A 171 3.44 14.66 7.69
CA GLY A 171 2.89 13.78 8.72
C GLY A 171 1.36 13.68 8.78
N ILE A 172 0.63 14.36 7.87
CA ILE A 172 -0.84 14.37 7.86
C ILE A 172 -1.47 13.06 7.35
N GLY A 173 -0.69 12.18 6.70
CA GLY A 173 -1.19 10.89 6.24
C GLY A 173 -1.45 10.79 4.73
N LYS A 174 -0.92 11.68 3.89
CA LYS A 174 -1.11 11.67 2.42
C LYS A 174 -0.75 10.33 1.77
N THR A 175 0.44 9.83 2.04
CA THR A 175 0.92 8.53 1.54
C THR A 175 0.04 7.39 2.01
N SER A 176 -0.40 7.41 3.28
CA SER A 176 -1.30 6.38 3.84
C SER A 176 -2.68 6.42 3.19
N LEU A 177 -3.22 7.62 2.92
CA LEU A 177 -4.48 7.78 2.21
C LEU A 177 -4.38 7.29 0.75
N ALA A 178 -3.31 7.66 0.04
CA ALA A 178 -3.05 7.18 -1.32
C ALA A 178 -2.96 5.65 -1.35
N LEU A 179 -2.19 5.07 -0.43
CA LEU A 179 -2.02 3.63 -0.32
C LEU A 179 -3.35 2.92 0.00
N ALA A 180 -4.14 3.45 0.93
CA ALA A 180 -5.45 2.91 1.25
C ALA A 180 -6.41 2.93 0.05
N ALA A 181 -6.40 4.00 -0.73
CA ALA A 181 -7.23 4.11 -1.92
C ALA A 181 -6.84 3.10 -2.99
N ILE A 182 -5.55 2.98 -3.31
CA ILE A 182 -5.10 2.07 -4.37
C ILE A 182 -5.24 0.59 -4.02
N LEU A 183 -5.32 0.27 -2.73
CA LEU A 183 -5.58 -1.10 -2.26
C LEU A 183 -7.08 -1.44 -2.18
N ASP A 184 -7.96 -0.51 -2.57
CA ASP A 184 -9.36 -0.83 -2.83
C ASP A 184 -9.48 -1.85 -3.97
N HIS A 185 -10.32 -2.87 -3.79
CA HIS A 185 -10.46 -3.96 -4.74
C HIS A 185 -10.87 -3.48 -6.15
N ASP A 186 -11.79 -2.51 -6.24
CA ASP A 186 -12.27 -2.02 -7.53
C ASP A 186 -11.16 -1.28 -8.29
N ILE A 187 -10.27 -0.56 -7.56
CA ILE A 187 -9.09 0.08 -8.14
C ILE A 187 -8.09 -0.97 -8.62
N LEU A 188 -7.83 -1.99 -7.82
CA LEU A 188 -6.91 -3.08 -8.20
C LEU A 188 -7.39 -3.84 -9.44
N VAL A 189 -8.71 -4.01 -9.61
CA VAL A 189 -9.29 -4.66 -10.80
C VAL A 189 -9.34 -3.72 -12.01
N ARG A 190 -9.51 -2.40 -11.79
CA ARG A 190 -9.62 -1.40 -12.86
C ARG A 190 -8.34 -1.21 -13.64
N PHE A 191 -7.19 -1.25 -12.97
CA PHE A 191 -5.89 -0.97 -13.58
C PHE A 191 -5.07 -2.25 -13.77
N ASP A 192 -4.49 -2.43 -14.97
CA ASP A 192 -3.63 -3.59 -15.27
C ASP A 192 -2.33 -3.54 -14.47
N HIS A 193 -1.79 -2.34 -14.27
CA HIS A 193 -0.61 -2.10 -13.45
C HIS A 193 -0.83 -0.92 -12.52
N ILE A 194 -0.33 -1.03 -11.30
CA ILE A 194 -0.17 0.09 -10.38
C ILE A 194 1.33 0.28 -10.16
N LEU A 195 1.82 1.43 -10.58
CA LEU A 195 3.21 1.83 -10.47
C LEU A 195 3.34 2.81 -9.31
N TRP A 196 4.36 2.61 -8.48
CA TRP A 196 4.64 3.50 -7.35
C TRP A 196 6.06 4.03 -7.47
N VAL A 197 6.21 5.33 -7.62
CA VAL A 197 7.50 6.03 -7.65
C VAL A 197 7.50 7.07 -6.53
N SER A 198 8.47 6.99 -5.64
CA SER A 198 8.67 8.01 -4.62
C SER A 198 9.74 9.01 -5.06
N ALA A 199 9.43 10.30 -4.89
CA ALA A 199 10.39 11.39 -5.11
C ALA A 199 11.31 11.61 -3.88
N ARG A 200 11.44 10.61 -3.00
CA ARG A 200 12.30 10.67 -1.83
C ARG A 200 13.76 10.84 -2.26
N GLN A 201 14.45 11.79 -1.67
CA GLN A 201 15.90 11.92 -1.86
C GLN A 201 16.60 10.76 -1.15
N SER A 202 17.29 9.92 -1.89
CA SER A 202 18.11 8.81 -1.38
C SER A 202 19.62 9.02 -1.56
N GLU A 203 20.06 10.24 -1.82
CA GLU A 203 21.50 10.52 -1.97
C GLU A 203 22.08 11.12 -0.69
N TRP A 204 22.62 10.22 0.14
CA TRP A 204 23.56 10.59 1.19
C TRP A 204 24.96 10.63 0.59
N HIS A 205 25.52 11.81 0.38
CA HIS A 205 26.92 11.96 0.04
C HIS A 205 27.76 12.06 1.33
N SER A 206 28.51 11.01 1.63
CA SER A 206 29.37 10.81 2.81
C SER A 206 30.45 11.88 3.04
N ILE A 207 30.56 12.92 2.22
CA ILE A 207 31.66 13.91 2.25
C ILE A 207 31.19 15.38 2.32
N ARG A 208 29.90 15.71 2.14
CA ARG A 208 29.49 17.11 1.98
C ARG A 208 28.35 17.61 2.87
N GLY A 209 27.90 16.87 3.86
CA GLY A 209 26.77 17.34 4.63
C GLY A 209 25.55 17.65 3.75
N ILE A 210 24.44 18.04 4.33
CA ILE A 210 23.25 18.45 3.60
C ILE A 210 23.59 19.74 2.83
N VAL A 211 23.72 19.61 1.53
CA VAL A 211 23.62 20.76 0.64
C VAL A 211 22.13 20.87 0.31
N ASP A 212 21.52 21.98 0.67
CA ASP A 212 20.21 22.39 0.19
C ASP A 212 20.31 22.48 -1.35
N ASN A 213 20.15 21.32 -2.00
CA ASN A 213 20.28 21.21 -3.42
C ASN A 213 19.01 21.77 -4.04
N ALA A 214 19.11 22.88 -4.74
CA ALA A 214 18.13 23.41 -5.68
C ALA A 214 17.83 22.41 -6.84
N ARG A 215 18.31 21.16 -6.77
CA ARG A 215 18.05 20.11 -7.74
C ARG A 215 16.85 19.27 -7.31
N PRO A 216 15.94 18.92 -8.24
CA PRO A 216 14.80 18.08 -7.93
C PRO A 216 15.27 16.70 -7.42
N ALA A 217 14.57 16.16 -6.41
CA ALA A 217 14.83 14.85 -5.83
C ALA A 217 14.54 13.72 -6.85
N LEU A 218 13.59 13.96 -7.75
CA LEU A 218 13.21 13.05 -8.83
C LEU A 218 13.24 13.83 -10.16
N THR A 219 14.17 13.46 -11.06
CA THR A 219 14.17 13.98 -12.42
C THR A 219 13.22 13.18 -13.31
N TYR A 220 12.84 13.76 -14.47
CA TYR A 220 12.00 13.07 -15.43
C TYR A 220 12.66 11.78 -15.96
N GLU A 221 13.98 11.81 -16.19
CA GLU A 221 14.75 10.66 -16.64
C GLU A 221 14.73 9.52 -15.61
N THR A 222 14.90 9.86 -14.33
CA THR A 222 14.83 8.89 -13.23
C THR A 222 13.41 8.31 -13.10
N LEU A 223 12.38 9.15 -13.22
CA LEU A 223 10.98 8.70 -13.22
C LEU A 223 10.73 7.70 -14.37
N VAL A 224 11.16 8.02 -15.57
CA VAL A 224 11.02 7.17 -16.78
C VAL A 224 11.73 5.83 -16.56
N SER A 225 12.96 5.83 -16.05
CA SER A 225 13.71 4.61 -15.77
C SER A 225 12.97 3.72 -14.75
N ARG A 226 12.49 4.29 -13.63
CA ARG A 226 11.75 3.55 -12.60
C ARG A 226 10.42 2.98 -13.12
N ILE A 227 9.72 3.69 -14.01
CA ILE A 227 8.51 3.19 -14.67
C ILE A 227 8.84 1.97 -15.54
N LEU A 228 9.89 2.04 -16.35
CA LEU A 228 10.33 0.92 -17.22
C LEU A 228 10.74 -0.30 -16.40
N GLU A 229 11.50 -0.10 -15.33
CA GLU A 229 11.91 -1.18 -14.42
C GLU A 229 10.70 -1.91 -13.80
N GLN A 230 9.66 -1.17 -13.42
CA GLN A 230 8.45 -1.76 -12.85
C GLN A 230 7.57 -2.47 -13.89
N LEU A 231 7.57 -2.02 -15.14
CA LEU A 231 6.76 -2.62 -16.22
C LEU A 231 7.45 -3.78 -16.92
N LEU A 232 8.75 -3.68 -17.17
CA LEU A 232 9.51 -4.63 -17.99
C LEU A 232 10.50 -5.47 -17.19
N GLY A 233 10.80 -5.04 -15.95
CA GLY A 233 11.88 -5.59 -15.14
C GLY A 233 13.23 -4.90 -15.41
N PRO A 234 14.18 -4.95 -14.45
CA PRO A 234 15.43 -4.16 -14.49
C PRO A 234 16.32 -4.50 -15.68
N GLN A 235 16.40 -5.77 -16.09
CA GLN A 235 17.24 -6.20 -17.22
C GLN A 235 16.73 -5.67 -18.55
N ALA A 236 15.42 -5.79 -18.80
CA ALA A 236 14.80 -5.30 -20.03
C ALA A 236 14.83 -3.76 -20.09
N ALA A 237 14.56 -3.09 -18.96
CA ALA A 237 14.65 -1.63 -18.88
C ALA A 237 16.07 -1.12 -19.18
N ALA A 238 17.11 -1.75 -18.65
CA ALA A 238 18.51 -1.40 -18.89
C ALA A 238 18.96 -1.62 -20.35
N SER A 239 18.26 -2.46 -21.12
CA SER A 239 18.57 -2.69 -22.54
C SER A 239 18.06 -1.58 -23.45
N ILE A 240 17.17 -0.70 -22.98
CA ILE A 240 16.59 0.40 -23.77
C ILE A 240 17.52 1.61 -23.72
N ALA A 241 17.90 2.14 -24.87
CA ALA A 241 18.77 3.32 -24.94
C ALA A 241 18.12 4.52 -24.23
N PRO A 242 18.85 5.33 -23.42
CA PRO A 242 18.28 6.44 -22.65
C PRO A 242 17.40 7.39 -23.45
N ARG A 243 17.78 7.69 -24.68
CA ARG A 243 17.01 8.56 -25.61
C ARG A 243 15.66 7.98 -26.04
N GLU A 244 15.47 6.66 -25.95
CA GLU A 244 14.28 5.93 -26.37
C GLU A 244 13.34 5.62 -25.19
N GLN A 245 13.85 5.71 -23.97
CA GLN A 245 13.11 5.34 -22.77
C GLN A 245 11.83 6.16 -22.59
N ALA A 246 11.87 7.47 -22.83
CA ALA A 246 10.70 8.34 -22.67
C ALA A 246 9.58 8.02 -23.69
N GLU A 247 9.94 7.68 -24.92
CA GLU A 247 8.99 7.27 -25.97
C GLU A 247 8.38 5.90 -25.63
N GLN A 248 9.21 4.97 -25.18
CA GLN A 248 8.76 3.65 -24.74
C GLN A 248 7.78 3.73 -23.55
N VAL A 249 8.06 4.59 -22.57
CA VAL A 249 7.13 4.84 -21.46
C VAL A 249 5.79 5.37 -21.97
N ARG A 250 5.80 6.38 -22.84
CA ARG A 250 4.56 6.91 -23.43
C ARG A 250 3.76 5.82 -24.11
N PHE A 251 4.40 5.00 -24.93
CA PHE A 251 3.77 3.90 -25.63
C PHE A 251 3.09 2.93 -24.64
N LEU A 252 3.84 2.44 -23.64
CA LEU A 252 3.33 1.48 -22.65
C LEU A 252 2.19 2.05 -21.78
N LEU A 253 2.27 3.32 -21.41
CA LEU A 253 1.24 3.99 -20.62
C LEU A 253 -0.06 4.25 -21.41
N HIS A 254 0.01 4.30 -22.73
CA HIS A 254 -1.17 4.46 -23.59
C HIS A 254 -1.86 3.14 -23.98
N GLU A 255 -1.13 2.02 -23.96
CA GLU A 255 -1.70 0.73 -24.37
C GLU A 255 -2.66 0.11 -23.35
N LYS A 256 -2.45 0.37 -22.06
CA LYS A 256 -3.16 -0.30 -20.97
C LYS A 256 -3.64 0.70 -19.92
N PRO A 257 -4.74 0.39 -19.22
CA PRO A 257 -5.15 1.20 -18.08
C PRO A 257 -4.14 1.03 -16.93
N ILE A 258 -3.33 2.06 -16.71
CA ILE A 258 -2.29 2.10 -15.68
C ILE A 258 -2.65 3.18 -14.65
N LEU A 259 -2.35 2.93 -13.38
CA LEU A 259 -2.31 3.93 -12.32
C LEU A 259 -0.86 4.19 -11.94
N LEU A 260 -0.38 5.40 -12.19
CA LEU A 260 0.94 5.85 -11.76
C LEU A 260 0.81 6.69 -10.49
N VAL A 261 1.42 6.26 -9.39
CA VAL A 261 1.53 7.02 -8.15
C VAL A 261 2.91 7.66 -8.09
N VAL A 262 2.95 8.98 -7.93
CA VAL A 262 4.18 9.74 -7.67
C VAL A 262 4.05 10.35 -6.28
N ASP A 263 4.72 9.71 -5.32
CA ASP A 263 4.62 10.06 -3.92
C ASP A 263 5.76 11.00 -3.49
N ASN A 264 5.47 11.90 -2.55
CA ASN A 264 6.44 12.82 -1.95
C ASN A 264 7.00 13.90 -2.91
N LEU A 265 6.18 14.55 -3.74
CA LEU A 265 6.58 15.77 -4.45
C LEU A 265 6.67 16.95 -3.47
N GLU A 266 7.79 17.06 -2.75
CA GLU A 266 7.86 17.90 -1.56
C GLU A 266 8.48 19.27 -1.81
N THR A 267 9.24 19.45 -2.89
CA THR A 267 9.85 20.74 -3.23
C THR A 267 9.14 21.40 -4.42
N ALA A 268 9.17 22.73 -4.47
CA ALA A 268 8.73 23.47 -5.64
C ALA A 268 9.52 23.08 -6.89
N ALA A 269 10.80 22.72 -6.72
CA ALA A 269 11.66 22.26 -7.80
C ALA A 269 11.18 20.92 -8.39
N ASP A 270 10.77 19.95 -7.53
CA ASP A 270 10.20 18.67 -7.98
C ASP A 270 8.92 18.90 -8.79
N GLN A 271 8.04 19.77 -8.30
CA GLN A 271 6.78 20.07 -9.00
C GLN A 271 7.03 20.71 -10.35
N GLN A 272 7.88 21.75 -10.41
CA GLN A 272 8.21 22.44 -11.66
C GLN A 272 8.86 21.53 -12.69
N ALA A 273 9.71 20.60 -12.24
CA ALA A 273 10.41 19.67 -13.11
C ALA A 273 9.51 18.56 -13.66
N LEU A 274 8.57 18.07 -12.88
CA LEU A 274 7.82 16.86 -13.19
C LEU A 274 6.39 17.09 -13.67
N LEU A 275 5.65 18.07 -13.10
CA LEU A 275 4.22 18.22 -13.41
C LEU A 275 3.90 18.41 -14.90
N PRO A 276 4.62 19.23 -15.69
CA PRO A 276 4.34 19.37 -17.11
C PRO A 276 4.45 18.04 -17.86
N ASN A 277 5.47 17.24 -17.52
CA ASN A 277 5.69 15.94 -18.13
C ASN A 277 4.63 14.91 -17.69
N LEU A 278 4.26 14.88 -16.42
CA LEU A 278 3.23 13.99 -15.89
C LEU A 278 1.88 14.25 -16.55
N VAL A 279 1.50 15.51 -16.74
CA VAL A 279 0.26 15.85 -17.45
C VAL A 279 0.27 15.32 -18.89
N THR A 280 1.41 15.32 -19.57
CA THR A 280 1.51 14.75 -20.94
C THR A 280 1.47 13.22 -20.99
N LEU A 281 1.79 12.54 -19.88
CA LEU A 281 1.69 11.09 -19.73
C LEU A 281 0.28 10.62 -19.32
N ALA A 282 -0.57 11.54 -18.87
CA ALA A 282 -1.93 11.25 -18.47
C ALA A 282 -2.81 10.91 -19.67
N CYS A 283 -3.91 10.21 -19.43
CA CYS A 283 -4.87 9.75 -20.45
C CYS A 283 -4.29 8.74 -21.47
N PRO A 284 -4.70 7.47 -21.40
CA PRO A 284 -5.69 6.87 -20.47
C PRO A 284 -5.12 6.51 -19.09
N THR A 285 -3.83 6.73 -18.87
CA THR A 285 -3.19 6.53 -17.57
C THR A 285 -3.72 7.53 -16.54
N LYS A 286 -4.14 7.04 -15.38
CA LYS A 286 -4.43 7.87 -14.21
C LYS A 286 -3.15 8.11 -13.43
N ILE A 287 -2.99 9.34 -12.94
CA ILE A 287 -1.82 9.73 -12.15
C ILE A 287 -2.29 10.24 -10.80
N LEU A 288 -1.75 9.67 -9.72
CA LEU A 288 -1.98 10.10 -8.34
C LEU A 288 -0.69 10.72 -7.79
N LEU A 289 -0.80 11.95 -7.29
CA LEU A 289 0.33 12.71 -6.74
C LEU A 289 0.12 12.95 -5.26
N THR A 290 1.17 12.89 -4.46
CA THR A 290 1.15 13.45 -3.10
C THR A 290 2.19 14.55 -2.97
N SER A 291 1.84 15.65 -2.28
CA SER A 291 2.70 16.81 -2.15
C SER A 291 2.53 17.53 -0.81
N ARG A 292 3.57 18.24 -0.34
CA ARG A 292 3.46 19.20 0.77
C ARG A 292 2.97 20.57 0.31
N HIS A 293 3.27 20.93 -0.94
CA HIS A 293 2.86 22.20 -1.52
C HIS A 293 1.57 22.03 -2.30
N SER A 294 0.78 23.09 -2.37
CA SER A 294 -0.47 23.09 -3.12
C SER A 294 -0.25 22.76 -4.59
N LEU A 295 -1.03 21.85 -5.11
CA LEU A 295 -1.05 21.46 -6.52
C LEU A 295 -2.15 22.20 -7.31
N ARG A 296 -2.94 23.05 -6.65
CA ARG A 296 -4.12 23.73 -7.23
C ARG A 296 -3.76 24.76 -8.31
N GLU A 297 -2.58 25.36 -8.20
CA GLU A 297 -2.16 26.43 -9.11
C GLU A 297 -1.90 25.94 -10.54
N THR A 298 -1.73 24.65 -10.75
CA THR A 298 -1.41 24.07 -12.06
C THR A 298 -2.61 23.94 -13.00
N GLY A 299 -3.84 24.07 -12.49
CA GLY A 299 -5.09 23.97 -13.27
C GLY A 299 -5.36 22.60 -13.94
N ALA A 300 -4.34 21.78 -14.09
CA ALA A 300 -4.42 20.46 -14.72
C ALA A 300 -4.55 19.30 -13.72
N VAL A 301 -4.47 19.58 -12.42
CA VAL A 301 -4.52 18.60 -11.34
C VAL A 301 -5.80 18.78 -10.53
N TYR A 302 -6.60 17.74 -10.42
CA TYR A 302 -7.72 17.69 -9.50
C TYR A 302 -7.21 17.44 -8.09
N THR A 303 -7.21 18.45 -7.24
CA THR A 303 -6.51 18.41 -5.95
C THR A 303 -7.49 18.47 -4.79
N PHE A 304 -7.30 17.62 -3.80
CA PHE A 304 -7.87 17.77 -2.46
C PHE A 304 -6.77 17.96 -1.43
N SER A 305 -7.04 18.87 -0.51
CA SER A 305 -6.17 19.07 0.65
C SER A 305 -6.58 18.12 1.76
N LEU A 306 -5.61 17.51 2.40
CA LEU A 306 -5.81 16.70 3.59
C LEU A 306 -5.53 17.57 4.80
N ASP A 307 -6.58 17.80 5.59
CA ASP A 307 -6.53 18.62 6.80
C ASP A 307 -6.20 17.75 8.02
N GLU A 308 -5.92 18.39 9.15
CA GLU A 308 -5.73 17.75 10.43
C GLU A 308 -6.98 17.01 10.88
N LEU A 309 -6.79 15.95 11.67
CA LEU A 309 -7.90 15.18 12.23
C LEU A 309 -8.75 16.05 13.14
N PRO A 310 -10.09 15.91 13.08
CA PRO A 310 -10.96 16.50 14.08
C PRO A 310 -10.65 15.95 15.50
N PRO A 311 -11.02 16.67 16.58
CA PRO A 311 -10.71 16.27 17.94
C PRO A 311 -11.12 14.84 18.31
N SER A 312 -12.28 14.37 17.83
CA SER A 312 -12.76 13.00 18.05
C SER A 312 -11.84 11.96 17.42
N ASP A 313 -11.48 12.15 16.15
CA ASP A 313 -10.66 11.19 15.40
C ASP A 313 -9.21 11.19 15.88
N ALA A 314 -8.71 12.35 16.31
CA ALA A 314 -7.38 12.45 16.93
C ALA A 314 -7.33 11.73 18.28
N LEU A 315 -8.40 11.81 19.07
CA LEU A 315 -8.53 11.07 20.33
C LEU A 315 -8.60 9.56 20.08
N ASP A 316 -9.37 9.12 19.09
CA ASP A 316 -9.48 7.72 18.70
C ASP A 316 -8.14 7.17 18.22
N LEU A 317 -7.39 7.94 17.43
CA LEU A 317 -6.03 7.59 17.03
C LEU A 317 -5.11 7.44 18.26
N LEU A 318 -5.14 8.40 19.18
CA LEU A 318 -4.32 8.33 20.39
C LEU A 318 -4.65 7.09 21.22
N ARG A 319 -5.94 6.83 21.47
CA ARG A 319 -6.38 5.62 22.18
C ARG A 319 -5.91 4.34 21.51
N TYR A 320 -6.06 4.23 20.20
CA TYR A 320 -5.58 3.09 19.42
C TYR A 320 -4.08 2.87 19.62
N GLU A 321 -3.27 3.93 19.53
CA GLU A 321 -1.82 3.84 19.72
C GLU A 321 -1.45 3.44 21.15
N LEU A 322 -2.13 3.98 22.16
CA LEU A 322 -1.90 3.64 23.56
C LEU A 322 -2.28 2.19 23.88
N GLN A 323 -3.41 1.72 23.35
CA GLN A 323 -3.87 0.33 23.51
C GLN A 323 -2.94 -0.67 22.82
N ASN A 324 -2.54 -0.41 21.59
CA ASN A 324 -1.62 -1.28 20.85
C ASN A 324 -0.25 -1.43 21.53
N ARG A 325 0.15 -0.43 22.30
CA ARG A 325 1.40 -0.43 23.07
C ARG A 325 1.23 -0.93 24.49
N ASN A 326 -0.01 -1.29 24.90
CA ASN A 326 -0.36 -1.69 26.27
C ASN A 326 0.10 -0.66 27.32
N LEU A 327 -0.05 0.63 27.04
CA LEU A 327 0.40 1.70 27.94
C LEU A 327 -0.64 2.00 29.02
N PRO A 328 -0.23 2.28 30.28
CA PRO A 328 -1.15 2.65 31.36
C PRO A 328 -2.03 3.86 31.02
N ALA A 329 -1.51 4.82 30.26
CA ALA A 329 -2.25 5.98 29.78
C ALA A 329 -3.49 5.63 28.93
N ALA A 330 -3.60 4.41 28.39
CA ALA A 330 -4.82 3.94 27.72
C ALA A 330 -6.05 3.90 28.65
N ALA A 331 -5.87 3.85 29.96
CA ALA A 331 -6.95 3.89 30.94
C ALA A 331 -7.34 5.32 31.40
N ALA A 332 -6.61 6.35 30.94
CA ALA A 332 -6.89 7.74 31.30
C ALA A 332 -8.25 8.20 30.74
N PRO A 333 -8.98 9.11 31.45
CA PRO A 333 -10.22 9.67 30.95
C PRO A 333 -10.05 10.41 29.62
N ASP A 334 -11.10 10.40 28.76
CA ASP A 334 -11.09 11.10 27.47
C ASP A 334 -10.80 12.60 27.62
N ALA A 335 -11.32 13.23 28.68
CA ALA A 335 -11.08 14.65 28.96
C ALA A 335 -9.60 14.98 29.21
N GLU A 336 -8.83 14.04 29.74
CA GLU A 336 -7.38 14.22 29.95
C GLU A 336 -6.62 13.99 28.64
N LEU A 337 -6.92 12.92 27.91
CA LEU A 337 -6.30 12.61 26.63
C LEU A 337 -6.61 13.66 25.56
N ALA A 338 -7.81 14.22 25.57
CA ALA A 338 -8.22 15.27 24.62
C ALA A 338 -7.33 16.53 24.72
N GLN A 339 -6.67 16.77 25.85
CA GLN A 339 -5.73 17.90 25.97
C GLN A 339 -4.51 17.76 25.04
N THR A 340 -4.19 16.54 24.59
CA THR A 340 -3.11 16.32 23.59
C THR A 340 -3.44 16.99 22.26
N TYR A 341 -4.73 17.15 21.93
CA TYR A 341 -5.17 17.81 20.71
C TYR A 341 -4.73 19.29 20.66
N GLU A 342 -4.78 19.98 21.81
CA GLU A 342 -4.32 21.38 21.89
C GLU A 342 -2.86 21.54 21.42
N VAL A 343 -2.07 20.50 21.60
CA VAL A 343 -0.63 20.51 21.29
C VAL A 343 -0.36 19.93 19.91
N THR A 344 -0.97 18.79 19.57
CA THR A 344 -0.75 18.09 18.29
C THR A 344 -1.50 18.73 17.12
N GLY A 345 -2.53 19.56 17.40
CA GLY A 345 -3.38 20.16 16.40
C GLY A 345 -4.12 19.16 15.52
N GLY A 346 -4.25 17.89 15.97
CA GLY A 346 -4.85 16.83 15.18
C GLY A 346 -3.93 16.21 14.11
N ASN A 347 -2.63 16.55 14.12
CA ASN A 347 -1.69 15.91 13.19
C ASN A 347 -1.43 14.45 13.60
N PRO A 348 -1.67 13.46 12.72
CA PRO A 348 -1.55 12.04 13.05
C PRO A 348 -0.14 11.63 13.52
N LEU A 349 0.91 12.16 12.87
CA LEU A 349 2.28 11.84 13.23
C LEU A 349 2.62 12.41 14.62
N ALA A 350 2.25 13.67 14.88
CA ALA A 350 2.45 14.27 16.19
C ALA A 350 1.73 13.46 17.28
N THR A 351 0.50 13.02 17.04
CA THR A 351 -0.27 12.17 17.96
C THR A 351 0.45 10.84 18.24
N LYS A 352 1.00 10.18 17.22
CA LYS A 352 1.79 8.94 17.39
C LYS A 352 3.07 9.16 18.18
N LEU A 353 3.76 10.28 17.95
CA LEU A 353 4.97 10.64 18.70
C LEU A 353 4.67 10.94 20.16
N VAL A 354 3.55 11.62 20.45
CA VAL A 354 3.06 11.84 21.82
C VAL A 354 2.76 10.49 22.49
N ALA A 355 2.07 9.58 21.81
CA ALA A 355 1.84 8.23 22.35
C ALA A 355 3.16 7.51 22.68
N GLY A 356 4.20 7.71 21.84
CA GLY A 356 5.55 7.20 22.11
C GLY A 356 6.14 7.74 23.42
N GLN A 357 6.02 9.05 23.67
CA GLN A 357 6.52 9.67 24.91
C GLN A 357 5.76 9.21 26.16
N LEU A 358 4.45 8.99 26.06
CA LEU A 358 3.62 8.44 27.14
C LEU A 358 4.04 7.03 27.57
N SER A 359 4.93 6.39 26.83
CA SER A 359 5.56 5.13 27.23
C SER A 359 6.58 5.32 28.39
N THR A 360 7.08 6.54 28.59
CA THR A 360 8.15 6.84 29.53
C THR A 360 7.77 7.90 30.56
N PHE A 361 6.97 8.89 30.14
CA PHE A 361 6.59 10.02 30.97
C PHE A 361 5.08 10.05 31.25
N PRO A 362 4.66 10.58 32.42
CA PRO A 362 3.24 10.85 32.68
C PRO A 362 2.68 11.91 31.72
N LEU A 363 1.36 11.84 31.49
CA LEU A 363 0.65 12.72 30.55
C LEU A 363 0.86 14.20 30.88
N GLU A 364 0.74 14.58 32.16
CA GLU A 364 0.91 15.98 32.60
C GLU A 364 2.29 16.54 32.22
N ARG A 365 3.34 15.73 32.38
CA ARG A 365 4.69 16.14 32.00
C ARG A 365 4.82 16.32 30.49
N VAL A 366 4.34 15.34 29.71
CA VAL A 366 4.37 15.41 28.23
C VAL A 366 3.63 16.66 27.74
N LEU A 367 2.45 16.95 28.30
CA LEU A 367 1.67 18.13 27.96
C LEU A 367 2.37 19.45 28.35
N ALA A 368 2.99 19.49 29.54
CA ALA A 368 3.73 20.68 29.98
C ALA A 368 4.92 20.98 29.06
N ASP A 369 5.72 19.95 28.77
CA ASP A 369 6.90 20.07 27.90
C ASP A 369 6.52 20.50 26.48
N LEU A 370 5.44 19.94 25.92
CA LEU A 370 4.93 20.29 24.59
C LEU A 370 4.32 21.70 24.51
N ARG A 371 3.61 22.15 25.59
CA ARG A 371 3.09 23.52 25.66
C ARG A 371 4.22 24.56 25.70
N GLN A 372 5.31 24.24 26.37
CA GLN A 372 6.49 25.11 26.43
C GLN A 372 7.15 25.24 25.04
N ALA A 373 7.16 24.14 24.25
CA ALA A 373 7.75 24.12 22.92
C ALA A 373 6.92 24.83 21.81
N ARG A 374 5.63 25.09 22.05
CA ARG A 374 4.67 25.59 21.05
C ARG A 374 4.88 27.05 20.59
N GLY A 375 5.90 27.76 21.08
CA GLY A 375 6.11 29.20 20.81
C GLY A 375 6.40 29.60 19.37
N GLU A 376 6.75 28.67 18.47
CA GLU A 376 7.09 28.91 17.07
C GLU A 376 6.67 27.74 16.18
N LYS A 377 6.38 27.96 14.90
CA LYS A 377 5.96 27.06 13.80
C LYS A 377 5.89 25.54 14.05
N THR A 378 4.97 24.84 13.37
CA THR A 378 4.73 23.37 13.46
C THR A 378 6.01 22.53 13.36
N ASP A 379 7.00 22.96 12.57
CA ASP A 379 8.29 22.27 12.44
C ASP A 379 9.08 22.25 13.76
N ASN A 380 8.95 23.28 14.58
CA ASN A 380 9.61 23.34 15.88
C ASN A 380 9.02 22.32 16.87
N LEU A 381 7.72 22.04 16.78
CA LEU A 381 7.08 21.00 17.58
C LEU A 381 7.66 19.62 17.27
N TYR A 382 7.81 19.27 16.01
CA TYR A 382 8.41 17.99 15.61
C TYR A 382 9.86 17.89 16.08
N ARG A 383 10.66 18.93 15.84
CA ARG A 383 12.07 18.99 16.31
C ARG A 383 12.17 18.80 17.81
N PHE A 384 11.28 19.46 18.56
CA PHE A 384 11.24 19.32 20.00
C PHE A 384 10.90 17.90 20.45
N ILE A 385 9.85 17.28 19.87
CA ILE A 385 9.44 15.92 20.20
C ILE A 385 10.55 14.92 19.85
N TYR A 386 11.18 15.08 18.67
CA TYR A 386 12.28 14.22 18.27
C TYR A 386 13.50 14.39 19.16
N ARG A 387 13.84 15.61 19.56
CA ARG A 387 14.95 15.88 20.49
C ARG A 387 14.71 15.21 21.86
N GLN A 388 13.53 15.36 22.41
CA GLN A 388 13.16 14.69 23.66
C GLN A 388 13.24 13.16 23.54
N ALA A 389 12.74 12.59 22.45
CA ALA A 389 12.84 11.17 22.20
C ALA A 389 14.31 10.74 22.07
N TRP A 390 15.12 11.50 21.33
CA TRP A 390 16.57 11.27 21.15
C TRP A 390 17.33 11.25 22.47
N GLU A 391 17.04 12.19 23.37
CA GLU A 391 17.69 12.26 24.69
C GLU A 391 17.43 11.03 25.57
N GLN A 392 16.29 10.36 25.34
CA GLN A 392 15.91 9.14 26.08
C GLN A 392 16.51 7.85 25.48
N LEU A 393 17.11 7.92 24.29
CA LEU A 393 17.72 6.75 23.66
C LEU A 393 19.05 6.40 24.32
N ASN A 394 19.30 5.11 24.50
CA ASN A 394 20.63 4.61 24.83
C ASN A 394 21.58 4.75 23.62
N GLU A 395 22.87 4.51 23.83
CA GLU A 395 23.90 4.65 22.81
C GLU A 395 23.67 3.75 21.60
N ASP A 396 23.24 2.51 21.81
CA ASP A 396 22.95 1.56 20.74
C ASP A 396 21.77 2.00 19.87
N ALA A 397 20.68 2.48 20.52
CA ALA A 397 19.51 2.98 19.82
C ALA A 397 19.84 4.26 19.01
N ARG A 398 20.66 5.16 19.55
CA ARG A 398 21.15 6.33 18.80
C ARG A 398 21.99 5.91 17.61
N ASN A 399 22.92 4.98 17.78
CA ASN A 399 23.73 4.44 16.70
C ASN A 399 22.86 3.83 15.60
N VAL A 400 21.95 2.92 15.95
CA VAL A 400 21.04 2.30 14.99
C VAL A 400 20.19 3.36 14.27
N LEU A 401 19.61 4.32 14.99
CA LEU A 401 18.77 5.36 14.39
C LEU A 401 19.53 6.25 13.41
N THR A 402 20.77 6.64 13.75
CA THR A 402 21.65 7.45 12.88
C THR A 402 22.01 6.71 11.59
N LEU A 403 22.07 5.37 11.62
CA LEU A 403 22.39 4.55 10.47
C LEU A 403 21.15 4.20 9.60
N MET A 404 19.94 4.40 10.12
CA MET A 404 18.72 4.07 9.37
C MET A 404 18.59 4.78 8.01
N PRO A 405 18.99 6.04 7.82
CA PRO A 405 19.01 6.67 6.50
C PRO A 405 19.92 5.98 5.48
N LEU A 406 20.96 5.24 5.94
CA LEU A 406 21.89 4.49 5.09
C LEU A 406 21.38 3.10 4.69
N ILE A 407 20.40 2.62 5.43
CA ILE A 407 19.83 1.28 5.24
C ILE A 407 18.73 1.40 4.20
N ALA A 408 19.03 0.89 3.01
CA ALA A 408 18.24 0.91 1.77
C ALA A 408 16.85 1.59 1.80
N GLU A 409 16.49 2.28 0.73
CA GLU A 409 15.18 2.93 0.51
C GLU A 409 13.96 2.05 0.86
N GLU A 410 14.10 0.74 0.78
CA GLU A 410 13.05 -0.24 1.03
C GLU A 410 12.90 -0.67 2.51
N GLY A 411 13.64 -0.02 3.42
CA GLY A 411 13.76 -0.43 4.81
C GLY A 411 14.73 -1.60 5.02
N GLY A 412 15.31 -1.70 6.21
CA GLY A 412 16.30 -2.72 6.58
C GLY A 412 15.69 -3.92 7.29
N GLY A 413 16.13 -5.12 6.92
CA GLY A 413 15.95 -6.31 7.76
C GLY A 413 16.96 -6.34 8.91
N LEU A 414 16.69 -7.11 9.97
CA LEU A 414 17.58 -7.26 11.11
C LEU A 414 19.04 -7.60 10.73
N PRO A 415 19.32 -8.53 9.76
CA PRO A 415 20.69 -8.81 9.37
C PRO A 415 21.41 -7.62 8.70
N GLN A 416 20.71 -6.79 7.97
CA GLN A 416 21.28 -5.59 7.35
C GLN A 416 21.65 -4.54 8.42
N ILE A 417 20.73 -4.33 9.39
CA ILE A 417 20.96 -3.38 10.49
C ILE A 417 22.13 -3.84 11.36
N GLU A 418 22.22 -5.14 11.64
CA GLU A 418 23.37 -5.76 12.33
C GLU A 418 24.68 -5.48 11.60
N ALA A 419 24.73 -5.76 10.30
CA ALA A 419 25.93 -5.58 9.49
C ALA A 419 26.39 -4.12 9.43
N VAL A 420 25.46 -3.16 9.32
CA VAL A 420 25.79 -1.73 9.23
C VAL A 420 26.14 -1.15 10.61
N SER A 421 25.41 -1.52 11.66
CA SER A 421 25.65 -1.00 13.02
C SER A 421 26.85 -1.64 13.71
N GLN A 422 27.31 -2.78 13.23
CA GLN A 422 28.36 -3.61 13.84
C GLN A 422 28.02 -4.04 15.29
N LEU A 423 26.74 -4.04 15.65
CA LEU A 423 26.25 -4.48 16.94
C LEU A 423 25.76 -5.93 16.88
N PRO A 424 25.94 -6.73 17.93
CA PRO A 424 25.36 -8.06 18.02
C PRO A 424 23.81 -8.01 17.90
N VAL A 425 23.22 -9.06 17.32
CA VAL A 425 21.75 -9.16 17.09
C VAL A 425 20.90 -8.81 18.30
N ALA A 426 21.30 -9.28 19.49
CA ALA A 426 20.57 -8.97 20.72
C ALA A 426 20.51 -7.44 21.00
N ARG A 427 21.65 -6.74 20.87
CA ARG A 427 21.74 -5.29 21.08
C ARG A 427 20.97 -4.51 20.00
N VAL A 428 21.02 -4.96 18.74
CA VAL A 428 20.21 -4.39 17.65
C VAL A 428 18.73 -4.57 17.92
N THR A 429 18.32 -5.73 18.42
CA THR A 429 16.93 -6.02 18.76
C THR A 429 16.42 -5.10 19.87
N ASP A 430 17.19 -4.95 20.95
CA ASP A 430 16.86 -4.06 22.06
C ASP A 430 16.79 -2.60 21.62
N ALA A 431 17.74 -2.16 20.78
CA ALA A 431 17.75 -0.82 20.19
C ALA A 431 16.50 -0.57 19.34
N LEU A 432 16.16 -1.51 18.45
CA LEU A 432 14.97 -1.42 17.60
C LEU A 432 13.67 -1.40 18.42
N GLN A 433 13.58 -2.21 19.49
CA GLN A 433 12.43 -2.18 20.41
C GLN A 433 12.26 -0.80 21.04
N GLN A 434 13.35 -0.18 21.49
CA GLN A 434 13.32 1.17 22.03
C GLN A 434 12.90 2.20 20.98
N LEU A 435 13.44 2.14 19.77
CA LEU A 435 13.10 3.04 18.66
C LEU A 435 11.64 2.92 18.22
N VAL A 436 11.12 1.71 18.15
CA VAL A 436 9.70 1.45 17.87
C VAL A 436 8.80 1.99 18.96
N ARG A 437 9.19 1.79 20.23
CA ARG A 437 8.48 2.33 21.39
C ARG A 437 8.31 3.85 21.33
N PHE A 438 9.33 4.58 20.87
CA PHE A 438 9.27 6.04 20.70
C PHE A 438 8.66 6.48 19.35
N SER A 439 8.18 5.59 18.52
CA SER A 439 7.66 5.89 17.16
C SER A 439 8.69 6.52 16.21
N LEU A 440 9.96 6.33 16.49
CA LEU A 440 11.05 6.82 15.63
C LEU A 440 11.34 5.86 14.46
N VAL A 441 11.02 4.57 14.65
CA VAL A 441 11.13 3.52 13.64
C VAL A 441 9.80 2.81 13.50
N ASN A 442 9.38 2.58 12.27
CA ASN A 442 8.22 1.76 11.93
C ASN A 442 8.66 0.33 11.63
N VAL A 443 7.83 -0.64 12.03
CA VAL A 443 8.03 -2.07 11.74
C VAL A 443 7.01 -2.51 10.71
N ARG A 444 7.47 -3.11 9.63
CA ARG A 444 6.62 -3.83 8.69
C ARG A 444 6.79 -5.33 8.92
N ILE A 445 5.70 -6.00 9.22
CA ILE A 445 5.69 -7.46 9.31
C ILE A 445 5.60 -8.02 7.90
N ALA A 446 6.66 -8.67 7.45
CA ALA A 446 6.66 -9.26 6.11
C ALA A 446 5.79 -10.53 6.09
N SER A 447 4.98 -10.67 5.04
CA SER A 447 4.06 -11.80 4.87
C SER A 447 4.80 -13.03 4.34
N GLY A 448 5.07 -14.01 5.20
CA GLY A 448 5.61 -15.31 4.81
C GLY A 448 6.49 -15.97 5.88
N PRO A 449 6.60 -17.32 5.89
CA PRO A 449 7.29 -18.05 6.95
C PRO A 449 8.81 -17.86 7.00
N ARG A 450 9.42 -17.14 6.05
CA ARG A 450 10.86 -16.81 5.99
C ARG A 450 11.13 -15.31 5.87
N ALA A 451 10.09 -14.47 5.84
CA ALA A 451 10.25 -13.04 5.69
C ALA A 451 10.36 -12.40 7.09
N GLY A 452 11.55 -11.90 7.44
CA GLY A 452 11.78 -11.16 8.67
C GLY A 452 11.13 -9.78 8.65
N ASN A 453 10.94 -9.17 9.83
CA ASN A 453 10.47 -7.80 9.95
C ASN A 453 11.39 -6.84 9.20
N ARG A 454 10.80 -5.83 8.55
CA ARG A 454 11.52 -4.70 7.97
C ARG A 454 11.29 -3.44 8.81
N TYR A 455 12.32 -2.64 8.94
CA TYR A 455 12.36 -1.44 9.77
C TYR A 455 12.67 -0.23 8.89
N ASN A 456 11.89 0.82 9.01
CA ASN A 456 12.11 2.08 8.31
C ASN A 456 11.86 3.27 9.23
N ILE A 457 12.35 4.44 8.84
CA ILE A 457 12.10 5.69 9.55
C ILE A 457 11.15 6.57 8.75
N HIS A 458 10.40 7.40 9.47
CA HIS A 458 9.61 8.45 8.83
C HIS A 458 10.53 9.56 8.34
N ARG A 459 10.19 10.21 7.23
CA ARG A 459 11.00 11.27 6.65
C ARG A 459 11.27 12.43 7.62
N LEU A 460 10.30 12.83 8.44
CA LEU A 460 10.54 13.85 9.46
C LEU A 460 11.58 13.39 10.50
N THR A 461 11.67 12.11 10.82
CA THR A 461 12.74 11.53 11.64
C THR A 461 14.07 11.66 10.91
N GLU A 462 14.10 11.34 9.64
CA GLU A 462 15.29 11.50 8.77
C GLU A 462 15.74 12.95 8.70
N SER A 463 14.83 13.91 8.43
CA SER A 463 15.15 15.35 8.43
C SER A 463 15.71 15.81 9.77
N PHE A 464 15.10 15.39 10.89
CA PHE A 464 15.63 15.71 12.22
C PHE A 464 17.07 15.19 12.42
N LEU A 465 17.33 13.93 12.04
CA LEU A 465 18.68 13.36 12.16
C LEU A 465 19.69 14.15 11.35
N LEU A 466 19.37 14.50 10.13
CA LEU A 466 20.26 15.20 9.22
C LEU A 466 20.50 16.67 9.62
N GLU A 467 19.51 17.34 10.23
CA GLU A 467 19.60 18.76 10.59
C GLU A 467 20.17 18.99 12.01
N GLU A 468 19.94 18.07 12.95
CA GLU A 468 20.20 18.29 14.38
C GLU A 468 21.22 17.31 14.99
N VAL A 469 21.49 16.18 14.35
CA VAL A 469 22.30 15.09 14.94
C VAL A 469 23.58 14.81 14.16
N VAL A 470 23.53 14.83 12.83
CA VAL A 470 24.65 14.56 11.92
C VAL A 470 25.16 15.86 11.31
#